data_62b44e919794f94fd7b2109bb71090b6
#
_entry.id   62b44e919794f94fd7b2109bb71090b6
#
_cell.length_a   1.000
_cell.length_b   1.000
_cell.length_c   1.000
_cell.angle_alpha   90.00
_cell.angle_beta   90.00
_cell.angle_gamma   90.00
#
_symmetry.space_group_name_H-M   'P 1'
#
loop_
_entity.id
_entity.type
_entity.pdbx_description
1 polymer ?
#
loop_
_entity_poly.entity_id
_entity_poly.type
_entity_poly.pdbx_seq_one_letter_code
_entity_poly.pdbx_strand_id
1 'polypeptide(L)'
;MKINVLDLEFSNDHYYIQNRSIVEKVTFNNRTFYSKFEKITTPLTPILLKQHQENELSLAVSLVEEDFVNYIVIEYHQEDWKSFYSLLKHLLKSLEINNYQYYRNPKKELLQLFIPKKQMSLENAFKEVENIKHHLELKSKKSYKIYPNINLPKNYNIITLPIEKI
;
A
#
# COMPACT_ATOMS: atom_id res chain seq x y z
N MET A 1 -3.59 -19.86 -0.65
CA MET A 1 -4.88 -19.33 -1.15
C MET A 1 -4.73 -17.85 -1.47
N LYS A 2 -5.40 -17.39 -2.50
CA LYS A 2 -5.34 -15.99 -2.93
C LYS A 2 -6.73 -15.37 -3.02
N ILE A 3 -6.79 -14.05 -2.89
CA ILE A 3 -8.03 -13.29 -3.00
C ILE A 3 -7.86 -12.16 -4.00
N ASN A 4 -8.89 -11.94 -4.80
CA ASN A 4 -8.93 -10.83 -5.74
C ASN A 4 -9.77 -9.69 -5.17
N VAL A 5 -9.19 -8.49 -5.16
CA VAL A 5 -9.89 -7.27 -4.76
C VAL A 5 -9.76 -6.31 -5.91
N LEU A 6 -10.88 -6.01 -6.59
CA LEU A 6 -10.90 -5.32 -7.86
C LEU A 6 -10.00 -6.10 -8.86
N ASP A 7 -8.98 -5.48 -9.40
CA ASP A 7 -8.06 -6.13 -10.36
C ASP A 7 -6.76 -6.62 -9.69
N LEU A 8 -6.69 -6.59 -8.37
CA LEU A 8 -5.49 -6.94 -7.63
C LEU A 8 -5.63 -8.29 -6.96
N GLU A 9 -4.51 -9.01 -6.85
CA GLU A 9 -4.45 -10.31 -6.21
C GLU A 9 -3.56 -10.25 -4.98
N PHE A 10 -4.06 -10.77 -3.85
CA PHE A 10 -3.34 -10.81 -2.59
C PHE A 10 -3.38 -12.21 -1.98
N SER A 11 -2.39 -12.53 -1.15
CA SER A 11 -2.43 -13.72 -0.32
C SER A 11 -3.56 -13.62 0.70
N ASN A 12 -4.25 -14.72 0.96
CA ASN A 12 -5.42 -14.75 1.85
C ASN A 12 -5.24 -15.71 3.04
N ASP A 13 -4.03 -15.76 3.59
CA ASP A 13 -3.75 -16.55 4.79
C ASP A 13 -4.12 -15.80 6.07
N HIS A 14 -3.99 -14.49 6.01
CA HIS A 14 -4.28 -13.60 7.12
C HIS A 14 -4.61 -12.21 6.56
N TYR A 15 -5.10 -11.33 7.43
CA TYR A 15 -5.38 -9.94 7.10
C TYR A 15 -5.24 -9.08 8.35
N TYR A 16 -5.39 -7.78 8.18
CA TYR A 16 -5.35 -6.82 9.28
C TYR A 16 -6.63 -6.02 9.31
N ILE A 17 -7.13 -5.76 10.52
CA ILE A 17 -8.31 -4.91 10.72
C ILE A 17 -7.91 -3.72 11.59
N GLN A 18 -8.32 -2.53 11.22
CA GLN A 18 -7.99 -1.32 11.95
C GLN A 18 -8.89 -1.18 13.18
N ASN A 19 -8.27 -1.00 14.35
CA ASN A 19 -8.95 -0.72 15.61
C ASN A 19 -8.88 0.78 15.93
N ARG A 20 -9.67 1.22 16.90
CA ARG A 20 -9.70 2.62 17.33
C ARG A 20 -8.47 3.00 18.15
N SER A 21 -7.87 2.04 18.84
CA SER A 21 -6.71 2.23 19.71
C SER A 21 -5.52 1.42 19.23
N ILE A 22 -4.34 1.76 19.75
CA ILE A 22 -3.10 1.05 19.45
C ILE A 22 -3.19 -0.37 20.01
N VAL A 23 -2.91 -1.37 19.17
CA VAL A 23 -2.95 -2.80 19.52
C VAL A 23 -1.56 -3.41 19.59
N GLU A 24 -0.54 -2.76 19.03
CA GLU A 24 0.81 -3.28 18.98
C GLU A 24 1.84 -2.18 19.06
N LYS A 25 2.98 -2.48 19.68
CA LYS A 25 4.14 -1.61 19.80
C LYS A 25 5.38 -2.44 19.45
N VAL A 26 6.17 -1.97 18.49
CA VAL A 26 7.38 -2.67 18.01
C VAL A 26 8.55 -1.71 17.97
N THR A 27 9.73 -2.16 18.42
CA THR A 27 10.98 -1.42 18.28
C THR A 27 11.75 -2.00 17.10
N PHE A 28 12.15 -1.14 16.17
CA PHE A 28 12.88 -1.52 14.97
C PHE A 28 13.85 -0.39 14.58
N ASN A 29 15.13 -0.72 14.35
CA ASN A 29 16.17 0.26 14.03
C ASN A 29 16.20 1.45 15.00
N ASN A 30 16.14 1.17 16.32
CA ASN A 30 16.15 2.17 17.40
C ASN A 30 14.97 3.14 17.37
N ARG A 31 13.89 2.78 16.67
CA ARG A 31 12.64 3.56 16.64
C ARG A 31 11.50 2.69 17.14
N THR A 32 10.53 3.32 17.77
CA THR A 32 9.33 2.66 18.24
C THR A 32 8.18 2.95 17.28
N PHE A 33 7.52 1.89 16.83
CA PHE A 33 6.37 1.97 15.94
C PHE A 33 5.13 1.49 16.68
N TYR A 34 4.02 2.14 16.44
CA TYR A 34 2.71 1.79 17.00
C TYR A 34 1.76 1.45 15.87
N SER A 35 0.96 0.41 16.06
CA SER A 35 -0.03 0.00 15.06
C SER A 35 -1.43 -0.05 15.69
N LYS A 36 -2.40 0.42 14.92
CA LYS A 36 -3.83 0.25 15.19
C LYS A 36 -4.40 -0.94 14.42
N PHE A 37 -3.58 -1.58 13.58
CA PHE A 37 -3.99 -2.73 12.79
C PHE A 37 -3.73 -4.02 13.55
N GLU A 38 -4.79 -4.79 13.79
CA GLU A 38 -4.73 -6.09 14.43
C GLU A 38 -4.65 -7.19 13.37
N LYS A 39 -3.68 -8.08 13.52
CA LYS A 39 -3.52 -9.24 12.63
C LYS A 39 -4.55 -10.31 12.96
N ILE A 40 -5.30 -10.75 11.96
CA ILE A 40 -6.26 -11.83 12.07
C ILE A 40 -5.75 -13.00 11.23
N THR A 41 -5.56 -14.16 11.84
CA THR A 41 -4.90 -15.30 11.22
C THR A 41 -5.86 -16.25 10.52
N THR A 42 -6.93 -15.71 9.97
CA THR A 42 -7.91 -16.43 9.15
C THR A 42 -8.11 -15.72 7.82
N PRO A 43 -8.62 -16.41 6.79
CA PRO A 43 -8.89 -15.75 5.50
C PRO A 43 -9.98 -14.70 5.60
N LEU A 44 -9.90 -13.71 4.71
CA LEU A 44 -10.97 -12.73 4.52
C LEU A 44 -12.23 -13.41 4.01
N THR A 45 -13.37 -12.92 4.48
CA THR A 45 -14.68 -13.37 4.03
C THR A 45 -15.31 -12.35 3.10
N PRO A 46 -16.26 -12.76 2.23
CA PRO A 46 -16.99 -11.80 1.38
C PRO A 46 -17.72 -10.71 2.18
N ILE A 47 -18.22 -11.05 3.37
CA ILE A 47 -18.90 -10.08 4.25
C ILE A 47 -17.95 -8.97 4.70
N LEU A 48 -16.75 -9.35 5.14
CA LEU A 48 -15.72 -8.37 5.56
C LEU A 48 -15.30 -7.46 4.41
N LEU A 49 -15.11 -8.02 3.21
CA LEU A 49 -14.77 -7.24 2.03
C LEU A 49 -15.86 -6.22 1.70
N LYS A 50 -17.13 -6.62 1.79
CA LYS A 50 -18.26 -5.73 1.57
C LYS A 50 -18.27 -4.59 2.58
N GLN A 51 -18.07 -4.90 3.87
CA GLN A 51 -18.00 -3.91 4.94
C GLN A 51 -16.86 -2.93 4.71
N HIS A 52 -15.71 -3.40 4.24
CA HIS A 52 -14.59 -2.54 3.88
C HIS A 52 -14.94 -1.62 2.71
N GLN A 53 -15.56 -2.14 1.66
CA GLN A 53 -15.96 -1.35 0.50
C GLN A 53 -17.01 -0.29 0.83
N GLU A 54 -17.83 -0.55 1.83
CA GLU A 54 -18.83 0.40 2.33
C GLU A 54 -18.27 1.35 3.40
N ASN A 55 -16.96 1.27 3.68
CA ASN A 55 -16.27 2.07 4.70
C ASN A 55 -16.81 1.87 6.12
N GLU A 56 -17.39 0.71 6.41
CA GLU A 56 -17.84 0.36 7.77
C GLU A 56 -16.65 -0.04 8.65
N LEU A 57 -15.60 -0.58 8.03
CA LEU A 57 -14.34 -0.93 8.69
C LEU A 57 -13.20 -0.79 7.68
N SER A 58 -11.96 -0.86 8.14
CA SER A 58 -10.78 -0.79 7.27
C SER A 58 -9.96 -2.06 7.38
N LEU A 59 -9.75 -2.70 6.24
CA LEU A 59 -8.95 -3.91 6.10
C LEU A 59 -7.64 -3.61 5.37
N ALA A 60 -6.58 -4.29 5.78
CA ALA A 60 -5.30 -4.23 5.12
C ALA A 60 -4.73 -5.62 4.92
N VAL A 61 -3.79 -5.75 4.00
CA VAL A 61 -3.11 -7.01 3.69
C VAL A 61 -1.60 -6.78 3.67
N SER A 62 -0.85 -7.86 3.90
CA SER A 62 0.61 -7.81 3.80
C SER A 62 1.03 -7.59 2.36
N LEU A 63 1.92 -6.63 2.15
CA LEU A 63 2.54 -6.41 0.86
C LEU A 63 3.70 -7.37 0.62
N VAL A 64 4.43 -7.69 1.69
CA VAL A 64 5.60 -8.57 1.64
C VAL A 64 5.18 -9.99 2.01
N GLU A 65 5.44 -10.94 1.11
CA GLU A 65 5.24 -12.37 1.34
C GLU A 65 6.61 -13.05 1.32
N GLU A 66 7.01 -13.63 2.46
CA GLU A 66 8.37 -14.14 2.64
C GLU A 66 9.37 -13.01 2.37
N ASP A 67 10.13 -13.07 1.26
CA ASP A 67 11.06 -12.02 0.86
C ASP A 67 10.75 -11.50 -0.55
N PHE A 68 9.47 -11.56 -0.94
CA PHE A 68 8.99 -11.13 -2.25
C PHE A 68 7.83 -10.15 -2.13
N VAL A 69 7.68 -9.32 -3.15
CA VAL A 69 6.52 -8.44 -3.31
C VAL A 69 5.93 -8.61 -4.71
N ASN A 70 4.62 -8.44 -4.81
CA ASN A 70 3.91 -8.48 -6.09
C ASN A 70 3.51 -7.08 -6.57
N TYR A 71 3.70 -6.07 -5.74
CA TYR A 71 3.37 -4.68 -6.08
C TYR A 71 4.33 -3.72 -5.41
N ILE A 72 4.60 -2.61 -6.09
CA ILE A 72 5.09 -1.39 -5.46
C ILE A 72 3.87 -0.47 -5.36
N VAL A 73 3.67 0.15 -4.19
CA VAL A 73 2.48 0.95 -3.92
C VAL A 73 2.87 2.35 -3.47
N ILE A 74 2.25 3.35 -4.06
CA ILE A 74 2.41 4.75 -3.65
C ILE A 74 1.05 5.24 -3.15
N GLU A 75 1.04 5.83 -1.94
CA GLU A 75 -0.17 6.34 -1.30
C GLU A 75 -0.06 7.84 -1.02
N TYR A 76 -1.14 8.55 -1.27
CA TYR A 76 -1.25 9.97 -1.03
C TYR A 76 -2.57 10.29 -0.33
N HIS A 77 -2.52 11.02 0.79
CA HIS A 77 -3.67 11.26 1.68
C HIS A 77 -4.00 12.76 1.80
N GLN A 78 -4.17 13.47 0.68
CA GLN A 78 -4.46 14.90 0.71
C GLN A 78 -5.59 15.25 -0.28
N GLU A 79 -6.22 16.40 -0.05
CA GLU A 79 -7.30 16.89 -0.91
C GLU A 79 -6.84 17.16 -2.35
N ASP A 80 -5.60 17.59 -2.53
CA ASP A 80 -5.04 17.92 -3.85
C ASP A 80 -4.56 16.67 -4.62
N TRP A 81 -5.23 15.55 -4.44
CA TRP A 81 -4.83 14.28 -5.05
C TRP A 81 -4.75 14.33 -6.58
N LYS A 82 -5.55 15.17 -7.23
CA LYS A 82 -5.52 15.30 -8.70
C LYS A 82 -4.20 15.87 -9.18
N SER A 83 -3.65 16.82 -8.45
CA SER A 83 -2.33 17.39 -8.72
C SER A 83 -1.24 16.33 -8.59
N PHE A 84 -1.29 15.54 -7.52
CA PHE A 84 -0.35 14.44 -7.31
C PHE A 84 -0.52 13.34 -8.35
N TYR A 85 -1.75 13.02 -8.71
CA TYR A 85 -2.06 12.07 -9.78
C TYR A 85 -1.40 12.47 -11.10
N SER A 86 -1.53 13.74 -11.50
CA SER A 86 -0.90 14.26 -12.72
C SER A 86 0.62 14.19 -12.65
N LEU A 87 1.18 14.54 -11.50
CA LEU A 87 2.63 14.46 -11.28
C LEU A 87 3.13 13.01 -11.45
N LEU A 88 2.43 12.05 -10.85
CA LEU A 88 2.80 10.64 -10.95
C LEU A 88 2.71 10.13 -12.40
N LYS A 89 1.69 10.52 -13.14
CA LYS A 89 1.55 10.12 -14.54
C LYS A 89 2.76 10.57 -15.37
N HIS A 90 3.18 11.80 -15.20
CA HIS A 90 4.36 12.32 -15.90
C HIS A 90 5.64 11.62 -15.47
N LEU A 91 5.78 11.40 -14.17
CA LEU A 91 6.96 10.72 -13.63
C LEU A 91 7.08 9.30 -14.16
N LEU A 92 6.00 8.53 -14.07
CA LEU A 92 6.00 7.13 -14.51
C LEU A 92 6.30 7.02 -16.01
N LYS A 93 5.78 7.94 -16.80
CA LYS A 93 6.08 8.00 -18.22
C LYS A 93 7.57 8.24 -18.46
N SER A 94 8.17 9.18 -17.73
CA SER A 94 9.60 9.51 -17.87
C SER A 94 10.50 8.35 -17.42
N LEU A 95 10.03 7.50 -16.50
CA LEU A 95 10.74 6.32 -16.03
C LEU A 95 10.41 5.07 -16.87
N GLU A 96 9.61 5.22 -17.92
CA GLU A 96 9.18 4.14 -18.80
C GLU A 96 8.40 3.03 -18.06
N ILE A 97 7.70 3.41 -17.00
CA ILE A 97 6.80 2.52 -16.27
C ILE A 97 5.41 2.67 -16.88
N ASN A 98 4.92 1.63 -17.56
CA ASN A 98 3.67 1.68 -18.32
C ASN A 98 2.56 0.80 -17.74
N ASN A 99 2.90 -0.14 -16.85
CA ASN A 99 1.94 -1.06 -16.24
C ASN A 99 1.69 -0.65 -14.80
N TYR A 100 0.53 -0.04 -14.56
CA TYR A 100 0.11 0.41 -13.23
C TYR A 100 -1.39 0.68 -13.24
N GLN A 101 -1.97 0.77 -12.03
CA GLN A 101 -3.37 1.10 -11.85
C GLN A 101 -3.58 2.00 -10.64
N TYR A 102 -4.50 2.94 -10.76
CA TYR A 102 -4.88 3.86 -9.69
C TYR A 102 -6.18 3.46 -9.03
N TYR A 103 -6.26 3.70 -7.73
CA TYR A 103 -7.45 3.47 -6.91
C TYR A 103 -7.68 4.66 -5.98
N ARG A 104 -8.93 4.84 -5.59
CA ARG A 104 -9.34 5.92 -4.69
C ARG A 104 -10.21 5.40 -3.55
N ASN A 105 -10.06 6.00 -2.37
CA ASN A 105 -11.05 5.96 -1.32
C ASN A 105 -11.44 7.41 -1.01
N PRO A 106 -12.55 7.92 -1.59
CA PRO A 106 -12.93 9.33 -1.43
C PRO A 106 -13.21 9.73 0.02
N LYS A 107 -13.76 8.83 0.82
CA LYS A 107 -14.07 9.10 2.22
C LYS A 107 -12.83 9.33 3.08
N LYS A 108 -11.70 8.76 2.68
CA LYS A 108 -10.43 8.88 3.39
C LYS A 108 -9.43 9.76 2.65
N GLU A 109 -9.85 10.40 1.57
CA GLU A 109 -8.97 11.21 0.72
C GLU A 109 -7.73 10.46 0.26
N LEU A 110 -7.85 9.14 0.08
CA LEU A 110 -6.73 8.27 -0.25
C LEU A 110 -6.66 8.03 -1.76
N LEU A 111 -5.48 8.28 -2.32
CA LEU A 111 -5.10 7.86 -3.67
C LEU A 111 -4.04 6.77 -3.54
N GLN A 112 -4.23 5.67 -4.23
CA GLN A 112 -3.25 4.58 -4.28
C GLN A 112 -2.87 4.28 -5.72
N LEU A 113 -1.56 4.13 -5.95
CA LEU A 113 -1.02 3.64 -7.22
C LEU A 113 -0.40 2.27 -6.96
N PHE A 114 -0.82 1.26 -7.73
CA PHE A 114 -0.24 -0.09 -7.66
C PHE A 114 0.53 -0.37 -8.95
N ILE A 115 1.82 -0.71 -8.80
CA ILE A 115 2.68 -1.10 -9.91
C ILE A 115 2.95 -2.59 -9.76
N PRO A 116 2.40 -3.45 -10.65
CA PRO A 116 2.59 -4.89 -10.55
C PRO A 116 4.05 -5.31 -10.73
N LYS A 117 4.49 -6.24 -9.89
CA LYS A 117 5.83 -6.85 -9.94
C LYS A 117 5.67 -8.34 -9.68
N LYS A 118 5.99 -9.18 -10.63
CA LYS A 118 5.84 -10.63 -10.48
C LYS A 118 6.89 -11.18 -9.53
N GLN A 119 6.52 -11.43 -8.27
CA GLN A 119 7.42 -12.00 -7.25
C GLN A 119 8.82 -11.37 -7.28
N MET A 120 8.84 -10.04 -7.26
CA MET A 120 10.10 -9.32 -7.20
C MET A 120 10.74 -9.51 -5.82
N SER A 121 12.05 -9.77 -5.78
CA SER A 121 12.74 -9.86 -4.50
C SER A 121 12.64 -8.53 -3.75
N LEU A 122 12.59 -8.60 -2.42
CA LEU A 122 12.49 -7.42 -1.58
C LEU A 122 13.67 -6.47 -1.81
N GLU A 123 14.87 -7.01 -2.03
CA GLU A 123 16.06 -6.22 -2.34
C GLU A 123 15.89 -5.41 -3.63
N ASN A 124 15.42 -6.04 -4.70
CA ASN A 124 15.19 -5.35 -5.97
C ASN A 124 14.05 -4.34 -5.87
N ALA A 125 13.01 -4.67 -5.11
CA ALA A 125 11.90 -3.77 -4.86
C ALA A 125 12.36 -2.50 -4.13
N PHE A 126 13.22 -2.65 -3.12
CA PHE A 126 13.78 -1.49 -2.42
C PHE A 126 14.61 -0.59 -3.35
N LYS A 127 15.39 -1.17 -4.25
CA LYS A 127 16.16 -0.40 -5.23
C LYS A 127 15.23 0.41 -6.15
N GLU A 128 14.16 -0.22 -6.60
CA GLU A 128 13.20 0.43 -7.49
C GLU A 128 12.41 1.53 -6.75
N VAL A 129 12.01 1.28 -5.51
CA VAL A 129 11.37 2.27 -4.64
C VAL A 129 12.27 3.47 -4.43
N GLU A 130 13.55 3.27 -4.12
CA GLU A 130 14.50 4.36 -3.92
C GLU A 130 14.68 5.19 -5.20
N ASN A 131 14.69 4.56 -6.36
CA ASN A 131 14.77 5.26 -7.63
C ASN A 131 13.54 6.15 -7.88
N ILE A 132 12.35 5.60 -7.68
CA ILE A 132 11.08 6.34 -7.82
C ILE A 132 11.04 7.50 -6.82
N LYS A 133 11.39 7.23 -5.58
CA LYS A 133 11.40 8.21 -4.49
C LYS A 133 12.34 9.37 -4.81
N HIS A 134 13.55 9.06 -5.28
CA HIS A 134 14.52 10.08 -5.67
C HIS A 134 13.95 11.04 -6.72
N HIS A 135 13.31 10.50 -7.76
CA HIS A 135 12.70 11.31 -8.82
C HIS A 135 11.49 12.11 -8.32
N LEU A 136 10.69 11.53 -7.41
CA LEU A 136 9.57 12.26 -6.80
C LEU A 136 10.05 13.44 -5.98
N GLU A 137 11.09 13.25 -5.17
CA GLU A 137 11.65 14.30 -4.31
C GLU A 137 12.22 15.47 -5.12
N LEU A 138 12.74 15.20 -6.31
CA LEU A 138 13.22 16.24 -7.21
C LEU A 138 12.09 17.09 -7.80
N LYS A 139 10.90 16.54 -7.94
CA LYS A 139 9.76 17.19 -8.59
C LYS A 139 8.74 17.79 -7.63
N SER A 140 8.70 17.32 -6.38
CA SER A 140 7.67 17.73 -5.43
C SER A 140 8.15 17.61 -4.00
N LYS A 141 7.63 18.50 -3.14
CA LYS A 141 7.82 18.43 -1.69
C LYS A 141 6.58 17.87 -1.00
N LYS A 142 5.62 17.31 -1.75
CA LYS A 142 4.39 16.75 -1.19
C LYS A 142 4.72 15.52 -0.37
N SER A 143 3.97 15.33 0.72
CA SER A 143 4.13 14.18 1.61
C SER A 143 3.35 12.99 1.06
N TYR A 144 4.04 11.90 0.78
CA TYR A 144 3.46 10.65 0.29
C TYR A 144 4.09 9.47 1.00
N LYS A 145 3.50 8.29 0.85
CA LYS A 145 4.07 7.03 1.32
C LYS A 145 4.34 6.13 0.13
N ILE A 146 5.44 5.39 0.17
CA ILE A 146 5.79 4.42 -0.87
C ILE A 146 6.21 3.11 -0.20
N TYR A 147 5.72 1.99 -0.75
CA TYR A 147 5.98 0.66 -0.21
C TYR A 147 6.54 -0.27 -1.29
N PRO A 148 7.36 -1.25 -0.94
CA PRO A 148 7.80 -1.59 0.42
C PRO A 148 8.74 -0.53 1.00
N ASN A 149 8.64 -0.30 2.31
CA ASN A 149 9.45 0.69 3.02
C ASN A 149 10.45 -0.03 3.92
N ILE A 150 11.74 0.13 3.60
CA ILE A 150 12.85 -0.49 4.32
C ILE A 150 12.98 0.02 5.76
N ASN A 151 12.47 1.22 6.04
CA ASN A 151 12.55 1.84 7.36
C ASN A 151 11.45 1.35 8.33
N LEU A 152 10.54 0.51 7.84
CA LEU A 152 9.49 -0.11 8.63
C LEU A 152 9.82 -1.57 8.88
N PRO A 153 9.37 -2.15 10.01
CA PRO A 153 9.42 -3.60 10.17
C PRO A 153 8.70 -4.29 9.00
N LYS A 154 9.19 -5.49 8.64
CA LYS A 154 8.62 -6.25 7.53
C LYS A 154 7.09 -6.41 7.65
N ASN A 155 6.61 -6.69 8.86
CA ASN A 155 5.20 -6.87 9.16
C ASN A 155 4.37 -5.57 9.10
N TYR A 156 5.03 -4.43 9.02
CA TYR A 156 4.36 -3.12 8.93
C TYR A 156 4.28 -2.62 7.50
N ASN A 157 4.79 -3.38 6.54
CA ASN A 157 4.55 -3.15 5.12
C ASN A 157 3.20 -3.75 4.74
N ILE A 158 2.14 -3.10 5.21
CA ILE A 158 0.76 -3.50 4.96
C ILE A 158 0.06 -2.42 4.16
N ILE A 159 -0.88 -2.85 3.33
CA ILE A 159 -1.59 -1.96 2.41
C ILE A 159 -3.08 -2.07 2.69
N THR A 160 -3.72 -0.94 2.90
CA THR A 160 -5.19 -0.87 2.97
C THR A 160 -5.76 -1.31 1.64
N LEU A 161 -6.76 -2.18 1.66
CA LEU A 161 -7.37 -2.66 0.44
C LEU A 161 -8.01 -1.51 -0.34
N PRO A 162 -7.92 -1.51 -1.67
CA PRO A 162 -8.52 -0.45 -2.48
C PRO A 162 -10.05 -0.51 -2.45
N ILE A 163 -10.69 0.65 -2.65
CA ILE A 163 -12.15 0.78 -2.63
C ILE A 163 -12.70 0.87 -4.04
N GLU A 164 -12.16 1.77 -4.85
CA GLU A 164 -12.65 1.96 -6.21
C GLU A 164 -11.51 2.25 -7.19
N LYS A 165 -11.66 1.74 -8.39
CA LYS A 165 -10.71 1.94 -9.49
C LYS A 165 -11.03 3.25 -10.21
N ILE A 166 -10.00 3.99 -10.59
CA ILE A 166 -10.17 5.21 -11.39
C ILE A 166 -9.41 5.16 -12.71
#